data_9c1ca56f429f71bef023d95cf45f58b1
#
_entry.id   9c1ca56f429f71bef023d95cf45f58b1
#
_cell.length_a   1.000
_cell.length_b   1.000
_cell.length_c   1.000
_cell.angle_alpha   90.00
_cell.angle_beta   90.00
_cell.angle_gamma   90.00
#
_symmetry.space_group_name_H-M   'P 1'
#
loop_
_entity.id
_entity.type
_entity.pdbx_description
1 polymer ?
#
loop_
_entity_poly.entity_id
_entity_poly.type
_entity_poly.pdbx_seq_one_letter_code
_entity_poly.pdbx_strand_id
1 'polypeptide(L)'
;MRTRTVAVWLALFLLPGCNSPSNTIASAPASRSYHGTASVGDFMTVTVNSSAQTIAYTDVSNNTSGTVSYTVNANGGYTLSDPMGNLVAAYEVPNYVMVIQATKTGPAANALALVTAVESGQISLATFEGQAYNYMQFRTSLGGVDVGSVNINARGTGTTSSYWPYGALNSDNNSAFSSNALDMDAAVLDPSGTFLTIPDPSPGNSTTYDYVFGTANGIFAVDTPNGAILGLKKAASANFDASSAGTYNAIYYEKTNAIGTGQGNGESGTPSQGSATIAVTSGGQVTVSDASGNTMATGTLTPVANVSYLYGSPGELNDPCNGLFTFQVSSNGAQQQVFAAFMGQAMLFSSFSANLPWGSGGSYNYFYGVGLK
;
A
#
# COMPACT_ATOMS: atom_id res chain seq x y z
N MET A 1 89.16 -2.16 5.64
CA MET A 1 87.72 -1.91 5.83
C MET A 1 87.15 -1.43 4.49
N ARG A 2 86.41 -2.29 3.80
CA ARG A 2 85.75 -1.93 2.53
C ARG A 2 84.24 -1.96 2.77
N THR A 3 83.65 -0.78 2.75
CA THR A 3 82.22 -0.57 2.86
C THR A 3 81.55 -0.93 1.52
N ARG A 4 80.65 -1.92 1.50
CA ARG A 4 79.85 -2.26 0.33
C ARG A 4 78.51 -1.54 0.45
N THR A 5 78.24 -0.62 -0.49
CA THR A 5 76.97 0.03 -0.66
C THR A 5 76.04 -0.91 -1.45
N VAL A 6 74.90 -1.32 -0.86
CA VAL A 6 73.84 -2.10 -1.56
C VAL A 6 72.81 -1.11 -2.07
N ALA A 7 72.70 -1.01 -3.39
CA ALA A 7 71.66 -0.26 -4.06
C ALA A 7 70.41 -1.14 -4.17
N VAL A 8 69.30 -0.72 -3.52
CA VAL A 8 67.98 -1.35 -3.65
C VAL A 8 67.27 -0.70 -4.81
N TRP A 9 66.99 -1.48 -5.85
CA TRP A 9 66.13 -1.07 -6.96
C TRP A 9 64.69 -1.32 -6.59
N LEU A 10 63.88 -0.23 -6.44
CA LEU A 10 62.44 -0.29 -6.21
C LEU A 10 61.77 -0.35 -7.60
N ALA A 11 61.30 -1.52 -8.01
CA ALA A 11 60.53 -1.70 -9.23
C ALA A 11 59.07 -1.24 -8.95
N LEU A 12 58.70 -0.10 -9.55
CA LEU A 12 57.33 0.42 -9.52
C LEU A 12 56.50 -0.35 -10.53
N PHE A 13 55.69 -1.32 -10.10
CA PHE A 13 54.69 -1.96 -10.93
C PHE A 13 53.52 -0.98 -11.13
N LEU A 14 53.40 -0.39 -12.30
CA LEU A 14 52.18 0.26 -12.76
C LEU A 14 51.16 -0.81 -13.08
N LEU A 15 50.21 -1.03 -12.15
CA LEU A 15 49.00 -1.80 -12.41
C LEU A 15 48.09 -0.95 -13.33
N PRO A 16 47.62 -1.48 -14.45
CA PRO A 16 46.57 -0.82 -15.23
C PRO A 16 45.33 -0.76 -14.37
N GLY A 17 44.89 0.46 -14.02
CA GLY A 17 43.67 0.71 -13.31
C GLY A 17 42.49 0.13 -14.12
N CYS A 18 41.82 -0.90 -13.58
CA CYS A 18 40.49 -1.26 -14.02
C CYS A 18 39.61 -0.04 -13.76
N ASN A 19 39.24 0.68 -14.81
CA ASN A 19 38.11 1.57 -14.79
C ASN A 19 36.85 0.71 -14.56
N SER A 20 36.47 0.50 -13.32
CA SER A 20 35.12 0.07 -13.02
C SER A 20 34.19 1.15 -13.53
N PRO A 21 33.18 0.82 -14.37
CA PRO A 21 32.16 1.79 -14.71
C PRO A 21 31.56 2.29 -13.39
N SER A 22 31.76 3.55 -13.08
CA SER A 22 31.03 4.19 -12.00
C SER A 22 29.56 4.13 -12.42
N ASN A 23 28.79 3.20 -11.82
CA ASN A 23 27.35 3.28 -11.84
C ASN A 23 26.99 4.61 -11.13
N THR A 24 26.92 5.66 -11.92
CA THR A 24 26.25 6.88 -11.48
C THR A 24 24.78 6.48 -11.33
N ILE A 25 24.38 6.17 -10.11
CA ILE A 25 22.96 6.09 -9.75
C ILE A 25 22.43 7.47 -10.12
N ALA A 26 21.60 7.53 -11.15
CA ALA A 26 20.96 8.77 -11.54
C ALA A 26 20.26 9.32 -10.31
N SER A 27 20.62 10.54 -9.89
CA SER A 27 19.94 11.17 -8.76
C SER A 27 18.46 11.28 -9.10
N ALA A 28 17.59 10.95 -8.14
CA ALA A 28 16.15 11.10 -8.33
C ALA A 28 15.82 12.54 -8.75
N PRO A 29 14.82 12.76 -9.63
CA PRO A 29 14.43 14.09 -10.06
C PRO A 29 14.15 14.99 -8.86
N ALA A 30 14.48 16.28 -9.00
CA ALA A 30 14.26 17.27 -7.93
C ALA A 30 12.76 17.41 -7.57
N SER A 31 11.88 17.15 -8.55
CA SER A 31 10.42 17.17 -8.36
C SER A 31 9.82 15.88 -8.88
N ARG A 32 8.94 15.26 -8.11
CA ARG A 32 8.24 14.01 -8.40
C ARG A 32 6.77 14.16 -8.07
N SER A 33 5.90 13.66 -8.92
CA SER A 33 4.44 13.80 -8.78
C SER A 33 3.78 12.44 -8.63
N TYR A 34 2.76 12.41 -7.77
CA TYR A 34 2.02 11.21 -7.39
C TYR A 34 0.52 11.52 -7.38
N HIS A 35 -0.29 10.50 -7.62
CA HIS A 35 -1.69 10.47 -7.25
C HIS A 35 -1.85 9.66 -5.96
N GLY A 36 -2.58 10.20 -5.01
CA GLY A 36 -2.76 9.60 -3.70
C GLY A 36 -4.22 9.28 -3.39
N THR A 37 -4.42 8.24 -2.62
CA THR A 37 -5.69 7.91 -1.99
C THR A 37 -5.50 7.79 -0.50
N ALA A 38 -6.44 8.31 0.25
CA ALA A 38 -6.45 8.21 1.71
C ALA A 38 -7.43 7.13 2.18
N SER A 39 -7.09 6.47 3.27
CA SER A 39 -7.99 5.47 3.88
C SER A 39 -9.31 6.04 4.41
N VAL A 40 -9.52 7.33 4.30
CA VAL A 40 -10.77 8.06 4.62
C VAL A 40 -11.57 8.42 3.37
N GLY A 41 -11.08 8.09 2.15
CA GLY A 41 -11.76 8.37 0.89
C GLY A 41 -11.49 9.77 0.35
N ASP A 42 -10.24 10.21 0.39
CA ASP A 42 -9.84 11.49 -0.19
C ASP A 42 -8.81 11.26 -1.31
N PHE A 43 -9.17 11.61 -2.55
CA PHE A 43 -8.26 11.61 -3.69
C PHE A 43 -7.41 12.87 -3.71
N MET A 44 -6.10 12.70 -3.90
CA MET A 44 -5.18 13.82 -3.88
C MET A 44 -4.08 13.72 -4.92
N THR A 45 -3.52 14.87 -5.28
CA THR A 45 -2.24 14.96 -5.99
C THR A 45 -1.16 15.36 -5.00
N VAL A 46 0.02 14.75 -5.11
CA VAL A 46 1.15 15.00 -4.22
C VAL A 46 2.38 15.29 -5.06
N THR A 47 3.11 16.33 -4.72
CA THR A 47 4.37 16.68 -5.37
C THR A 47 5.48 16.80 -4.32
N VAL A 48 6.49 15.95 -4.44
CA VAL A 48 7.69 16.00 -3.59
C VAL A 48 8.76 16.83 -4.30
N ASN A 49 9.25 17.86 -3.63
CA ASN A 49 10.40 18.65 -4.07
C ASN A 49 11.60 18.38 -3.15
N SER A 50 12.53 17.56 -3.61
CA SER A 50 13.69 17.17 -2.81
C SER A 50 14.70 18.30 -2.61
N SER A 51 14.78 19.26 -3.52
CA SER A 51 15.68 20.41 -3.39
C SER A 51 15.18 21.42 -2.35
N ALA A 52 13.86 21.64 -2.31
CA ALA A 52 13.22 22.52 -1.32
C ALA A 52 12.87 21.79 -0.01
N GLN A 53 12.95 20.47 0.01
CA GLN A 53 12.48 19.61 1.11
C GLN A 53 11.02 19.90 1.47
N THR A 54 10.15 19.93 0.45
CA THR A 54 8.72 20.19 0.62
C THR A 54 7.88 19.13 -0.07
N ILE A 55 6.69 18.90 0.50
CA ILE A 55 5.62 18.11 -0.11
C ILE A 55 4.43 19.06 -0.27
N ALA A 56 4.07 19.32 -1.52
CA ALA A 56 2.84 20.03 -1.87
C ALA A 56 1.75 19.00 -2.15
N TYR A 57 0.53 19.27 -1.71
CA TYR A 57 -0.63 18.42 -1.97
C TYR A 57 -1.84 19.23 -2.37
N THR A 58 -2.70 18.63 -3.16
CA THR A 58 -4.06 19.10 -3.42
C THR A 58 -5.00 17.94 -3.16
N ASP A 59 -5.85 18.09 -2.18
CA ASP A 59 -6.96 17.18 -1.92
C ASP A 59 -8.09 17.58 -2.87
N VAL A 60 -8.28 16.79 -3.91
CA VAL A 60 -9.25 17.04 -4.98
C VAL A 60 -10.67 16.83 -4.44
N SER A 61 -10.87 15.84 -3.58
CA SER A 61 -12.17 15.49 -3.02
C SER A 61 -12.74 16.63 -2.14
N ASN A 62 -11.88 17.32 -1.41
CA ASN A 62 -12.28 18.41 -0.50
C ASN A 62 -11.93 19.81 -1.01
N ASN A 63 -11.35 19.90 -2.21
CA ASN A 63 -10.90 21.17 -2.81
C ASN A 63 -10.01 22.01 -1.86
N THR A 64 -9.05 21.32 -1.22
CA THR A 64 -8.07 21.97 -0.34
C THR A 64 -6.66 21.68 -0.83
N SER A 65 -5.72 22.56 -0.50
CA SER A 65 -4.33 22.37 -0.87
C SER A 65 -3.40 22.92 0.21
N GLY A 66 -2.17 22.42 0.22
CA GLY A 66 -1.16 22.86 1.16
C GLY A 66 0.24 22.46 0.74
N THR A 67 1.20 22.98 1.51
CA THR A 67 2.61 22.61 1.37
C THR A 67 3.18 22.40 2.77
N VAL A 68 3.86 21.29 2.99
CA VAL A 68 4.52 20.95 4.24
C VAL A 68 6.02 20.77 3.99
N SER A 69 6.84 21.21 4.92
CA SER A 69 8.28 20.94 4.90
C SER A 69 8.57 19.59 5.53
N TYR A 70 9.63 18.95 5.10
CA TYR A 70 10.08 17.71 5.69
C TYR A 70 11.57 17.70 6.00
N THR A 71 12.00 16.81 6.89
CA THR A 71 13.40 16.46 7.10
C THR A 71 13.60 14.99 6.76
N VAL A 72 14.77 14.66 6.23
CA VAL A 72 15.14 13.28 5.90
C VAL A 72 15.73 12.61 7.14
N ASN A 73 15.23 11.44 7.47
CA ASN A 73 15.68 10.63 8.60
C ASN A 73 16.88 9.75 8.21
N ALA A 74 17.58 9.20 9.21
CA ALA A 74 18.72 8.31 8.99
C ALA A 74 18.37 7.03 8.20
N ASN A 75 17.13 6.58 8.27
CA ASN A 75 16.61 5.43 7.50
C ASN A 75 16.06 5.79 6.12
N GLY A 76 16.26 7.03 5.65
CA GLY A 76 15.78 7.51 4.36
C GLY A 76 14.31 7.94 4.32
N GLY A 77 13.58 7.79 5.42
CA GLY A 77 12.20 8.28 5.54
C GLY A 77 12.17 9.79 5.78
N TYR A 78 10.95 10.33 5.79
CA TYR A 78 10.66 11.74 6.03
C TYR A 78 9.94 11.95 7.35
N THR A 79 10.29 13.02 8.05
CA THR A 79 9.50 13.57 9.15
C THR A 79 8.88 14.88 8.67
N LEU A 80 7.56 14.97 8.77
CA LEU A 80 6.78 16.15 8.42
C LEU A 80 6.07 16.68 9.66
N SER A 81 5.71 17.97 9.63
CA SER A 81 4.74 18.53 10.58
C SER A 81 3.40 18.66 9.85
N ASP A 82 2.37 17.99 10.37
CA ASP A 82 1.02 18.14 9.85
C ASP A 82 0.47 19.56 10.10
N PRO A 83 -0.68 19.95 9.51
CA PRO A 83 -1.27 21.26 9.74
C PRO A 83 -1.63 21.55 11.20
N MET A 84 -1.72 20.52 12.04
CA MET A 84 -1.97 20.63 13.47
C MET A 84 -0.68 20.69 14.31
N GLY A 85 0.48 20.61 13.67
CA GLY A 85 1.80 20.62 14.31
C GLY A 85 2.25 19.27 14.84
N ASN A 86 1.53 18.17 14.57
CA ASN A 86 2.00 16.83 14.94
C ASN A 86 3.11 16.39 14.00
N LEU A 87 4.08 15.67 14.54
CA LEU A 87 5.11 15.02 13.72
C LEU A 87 4.53 13.72 13.14
N VAL A 88 4.59 13.62 11.82
CA VAL A 88 4.14 12.45 11.07
C VAL A 88 5.25 11.91 10.19
N ALA A 89 5.22 10.61 9.91
CA ALA A 89 6.21 9.94 9.10
C ALA A 89 5.72 9.76 7.66
N ALA A 90 6.66 9.75 6.73
CA ALA A 90 6.43 9.29 5.38
C ALA A 90 7.65 8.50 4.86
N TYR A 91 7.39 7.57 3.94
CA TYR A 91 8.42 6.84 3.19
C TYR A 91 8.13 6.93 1.71
N GLU A 92 9.18 6.99 0.91
CA GLU A 92 9.08 7.10 -0.53
C GLU A 92 10.07 6.15 -1.21
N VAL A 93 9.60 5.44 -2.22
CA VAL A 93 10.43 4.91 -3.29
C VAL A 93 10.29 5.86 -4.47
N PRO A 94 11.31 6.67 -4.77
CA PRO A 94 11.22 7.74 -5.77
C PRO A 94 10.73 7.23 -7.13
N ASN A 95 9.80 7.95 -7.76
CA ASN A 95 9.17 7.60 -9.04
C ASN A 95 8.45 6.24 -9.01
N TYR A 96 7.92 5.84 -7.87
CA TYR A 96 7.16 4.61 -7.74
C TYR A 96 5.99 4.78 -6.79
N VAL A 97 6.26 4.90 -5.49
CA VAL A 97 5.20 4.95 -4.47
C VAL A 97 5.67 5.68 -3.22
N MET A 98 4.74 6.33 -2.55
CA MET A 98 4.94 7.00 -1.28
C MET A 98 3.83 6.61 -0.31
N VAL A 99 4.15 6.49 0.96
CA VAL A 99 3.18 6.30 2.05
C VAL A 99 3.36 7.39 3.09
N ILE A 100 2.26 7.96 3.58
CA ILE A 100 2.26 9.10 4.49
C ILE A 100 1.27 8.86 5.63
N GLN A 101 1.70 9.11 6.86
CA GLN A 101 0.77 9.33 7.97
C GLN A 101 0.10 10.69 7.79
N ALA A 102 -1.19 10.73 7.90
CA ALA A 102 -1.96 11.97 7.77
C ALA A 102 -3.05 12.07 8.83
N THR A 103 -3.50 13.29 9.07
CA THR A 103 -4.65 13.57 9.91
C THR A 103 -5.64 14.38 9.08
N LYS A 104 -6.85 13.89 8.95
CA LYS A 104 -7.91 14.58 8.20
C LYS A 104 -8.27 15.89 8.90
N THR A 105 -8.34 16.95 8.12
CA THR A 105 -8.85 18.28 8.58
C THR A 105 -10.31 18.45 8.14
N GLY A 106 -11.08 19.25 8.86
CA GLY A 106 -12.48 19.52 8.51
C GLY A 106 -13.49 18.93 9.49
N PRO A 107 -14.75 18.66 9.08
CA PRO A 107 -15.81 18.18 9.99
C PRO A 107 -15.49 16.85 10.71
N ALA A 108 -14.66 16.02 10.11
CA ALA A 108 -14.09 14.83 10.72
C ALA A 108 -12.66 15.11 11.24
N ALA A 109 -12.39 16.33 11.70
CA ALA A 109 -11.10 16.72 12.22
C ALA A 109 -10.58 15.73 13.25
N ASN A 110 -9.27 15.40 13.17
CA ASN A 110 -8.56 14.41 13.97
C ASN A 110 -8.78 12.94 13.54
N ALA A 111 -9.45 12.64 12.44
CA ALA A 111 -9.43 11.31 11.90
C ALA A 111 -8.04 11.00 11.33
N LEU A 112 -7.39 9.96 11.86
CA LEU A 112 -6.12 9.47 11.33
C LEU A 112 -6.37 8.81 9.96
N ALA A 113 -5.50 9.08 9.00
CA ALA A 113 -5.56 8.53 7.66
C ALA A 113 -4.21 7.99 7.20
N LEU A 114 -4.22 6.88 6.51
CA LEU A 114 -3.06 6.39 5.77
C LEU A 114 -3.22 6.84 4.33
N VAL A 115 -2.28 7.64 3.83
CA VAL A 115 -2.24 8.04 2.43
C VAL A 115 -1.24 7.16 1.70
N THR A 116 -1.66 6.58 0.59
CA THR A 116 -0.77 5.90 -0.35
C THR A 116 -0.80 6.64 -1.66
N ALA A 117 0.35 7.13 -2.09
CA ALA A 117 0.50 7.90 -3.31
C ALA A 117 1.37 7.13 -4.31
N VAL A 118 0.88 6.92 -5.51
CA VAL A 118 1.49 6.17 -6.60
C VAL A 118 1.95 7.15 -7.67
N GLU A 119 3.11 6.90 -8.29
CA GLU A 119 3.66 7.76 -9.34
C GLU A 119 2.58 8.19 -10.34
N SER A 120 2.53 9.49 -10.61
CA SER A 120 1.61 10.08 -11.59
C SER A 120 2.17 9.90 -13.00
N GLY A 121 2.06 8.68 -13.53
CA GLY A 121 2.45 8.34 -14.90
C GLY A 121 1.28 8.47 -15.89
N GLN A 122 1.61 8.50 -17.18
CA GLN A 122 0.59 8.44 -18.23
C GLN A 122 -0.06 7.05 -18.23
N ILE A 123 -1.38 7.03 -18.22
CA ILE A 123 -2.19 5.82 -18.35
C ILE A 123 -3.15 5.95 -19.52
N SER A 124 -3.77 4.85 -19.87
CA SER A 124 -4.85 4.77 -20.83
C SER A 124 -5.99 3.96 -20.25
N LEU A 125 -7.13 3.99 -20.90
CA LEU A 125 -8.26 3.13 -20.52
C LEU A 125 -7.89 1.64 -20.52
N ALA A 126 -6.95 1.23 -21.39
CA ALA A 126 -6.48 -0.15 -21.47
C ALA A 126 -5.40 -0.52 -20.44
N THR A 127 -4.90 0.42 -19.64
CA THR A 127 -3.78 0.17 -18.71
C THR A 127 -4.10 -0.96 -17.74
N PHE A 128 -5.34 -1.06 -17.28
CA PHE A 128 -5.78 -2.04 -16.29
C PHE A 128 -6.56 -3.21 -16.91
N GLU A 129 -6.95 -3.13 -18.19
CA GLU A 129 -7.77 -4.14 -18.85
C GLU A 129 -7.08 -5.51 -18.87
N GLY A 130 -7.82 -6.56 -18.48
CA GLY A 130 -7.33 -7.93 -18.45
C GLY A 130 -6.24 -8.17 -17.39
N GLN A 131 -5.99 -7.23 -16.50
CA GLN A 131 -5.01 -7.39 -15.44
C GLN A 131 -5.67 -7.99 -14.20
N ALA A 132 -4.85 -8.74 -13.43
CA ALA A 132 -5.26 -9.36 -12.18
C ALA A 132 -4.39 -8.85 -11.03
N TYR A 133 -5.02 -8.52 -9.91
CA TYR A 133 -4.36 -7.98 -8.74
C TYR A 133 -4.78 -8.73 -7.49
N ASN A 134 -3.87 -8.82 -6.51
CA ASN A 134 -4.24 -9.03 -5.12
C ASN A 134 -4.46 -7.66 -4.50
N TYR A 135 -5.59 -7.44 -3.86
CA TYR A 135 -5.94 -6.13 -3.31
C TYR A 135 -6.14 -6.18 -1.80
N MET A 136 -5.95 -5.02 -1.19
CA MET A 136 -6.38 -4.72 0.17
C MET A 136 -7.18 -3.42 0.12
N GLN A 137 -8.34 -3.42 0.77
CA GLN A 137 -9.12 -2.22 0.96
C GLN A 137 -8.90 -1.68 2.36
N PHE A 138 -8.64 -0.40 2.46
CA PHE A 138 -8.40 0.32 3.71
C PHE A 138 -9.51 1.32 3.94
N ARG A 139 -10.29 1.12 5.00
CA ARG A 139 -11.41 1.99 5.38
C ARG A 139 -11.26 2.43 6.82
N THR A 140 -11.01 3.70 7.05
CA THR A 140 -10.92 4.25 8.41
C THR A 140 -12.31 4.53 9.00
N SER A 141 -13.24 4.97 8.17
CA SER A 141 -14.56 5.45 8.61
C SER A 141 -15.60 4.34 8.77
N LEU A 142 -15.48 3.26 8.01
CA LEU A 142 -16.44 2.14 7.98
C LEU A 142 -15.89 0.86 8.60
N GLY A 143 -14.73 0.96 9.23
CA GLY A 143 -14.17 -0.08 10.06
C GLY A 143 -13.95 -1.42 9.39
N GLY A 144 -13.21 -1.45 8.33
CA GLY A 144 -12.96 -2.74 7.71
C GLY A 144 -11.70 -2.77 6.87
N VAL A 145 -11.10 -3.95 6.84
CA VAL A 145 -10.06 -4.29 5.90
C VAL A 145 -10.58 -5.46 5.08
N ASP A 146 -10.67 -5.28 3.77
CA ASP A 146 -10.93 -6.38 2.87
C ASP A 146 -9.62 -6.76 2.18
N VAL A 147 -9.40 -8.05 2.06
CA VAL A 147 -8.28 -8.64 1.32
C VAL A 147 -8.83 -9.59 0.29
N GLY A 148 -8.31 -9.55 -0.89
CA GLY A 148 -8.80 -10.45 -1.93
C GLY A 148 -8.05 -10.36 -3.23
N SER A 149 -8.72 -10.76 -4.26
CA SER A 149 -8.25 -10.79 -5.63
C SER A 149 -9.26 -10.08 -6.54
N VAL A 150 -8.78 -9.41 -7.55
CA VAL A 150 -9.60 -8.75 -8.57
C VAL A 150 -9.05 -9.02 -9.96
N ASN A 151 -9.93 -9.35 -10.89
CA ASN A 151 -9.64 -9.40 -12.32
C ASN A 151 -10.42 -8.27 -12.99
N ILE A 152 -9.70 -7.35 -13.63
CA ILE A 152 -10.28 -6.22 -14.32
C ILE A 152 -10.59 -6.66 -15.75
N ASN A 153 -11.87 -6.66 -16.10
CA ASN A 153 -12.31 -7.08 -17.42
C ASN A 153 -11.97 -6.03 -18.48
N ALA A 154 -11.83 -6.49 -19.71
CA ALA A 154 -11.67 -5.60 -20.85
C ALA A 154 -12.97 -4.84 -21.13
N ARG A 155 -12.85 -3.62 -21.60
CA ARG A 155 -13.99 -2.78 -22.02
C ARG A 155 -14.74 -3.38 -23.19
N GLY A 156 -16.02 -3.08 -23.28
CA GLY A 156 -16.88 -3.53 -24.37
C GLY A 156 -17.25 -5.02 -24.30
N THR A 157 -16.89 -5.71 -23.24
CA THR A 157 -17.27 -7.12 -23.06
C THR A 157 -18.64 -7.26 -22.41
N GLY A 158 -19.22 -6.17 -21.90
CA GLY A 158 -20.49 -6.19 -21.14
C GLY A 158 -20.37 -6.96 -19.82
N THR A 159 -19.16 -7.29 -19.40
CA THR A 159 -18.88 -7.97 -18.14
C THR A 159 -18.19 -7.01 -17.18
N THR A 160 -18.59 -7.08 -15.93
CA THR A 160 -17.97 -6.30 -14.87
C THR A 160 -16.71 -6.98 -14.33
N SER A 161 -15.85 -6.20 -13.72
CA SER A 161 -14.68 -6.74 -13.03
C SER A 161 -15.08 -7.70 -11.93
N SER A 162 -14.37 -8.81 -11.81
CA SER A 162 -14.67 -9.85 -10.84
C SER A 162 -13.81 -9.68 -9.59
N TYR A 163 -14.46 -9.64 -8.42
CA TYR A 163 -13.81 -9.53 -7.12
C TYR A 163 -14.02 -10.79 -6.31
N TRP A 164 -12.96 -11.22 -5.61
CA TRP A 164 -13.00 -12.34 -4.68
C TRP A 164 -12.42 -11.90 -3.34
N PRO A 165 -13.26 -11.42 -2.41
CA PRO A 165 -12.79 -11.09 -1.07
C PRO A 165 -12.40 -12.34 -0.31
N TYR A 166 -11.32 -12.26 0.46
CA TYR A 166 -10.88 -13.30 1.37
C TYR A 166 -11.29 -12.94 2.80
N GLY A 167 -12.05 -13.85 3.43
CA GLY A 167 -12.39 -13.74 4.85
C GLY A 167 -13.72 -13.07 5.16
N ALA A 168 -14.15 -13.24 6.39
CA ALA A 168 -15.52 -13.02 6.85
C ALA A 168 -15.82 -11.62 7.34
N LEU A 169 -14.96 -10.64 7.15
CA LEU A 169 -15.29 -9.27 7.53
C LEU A 169 -16.35 -8.65 6.61
N ASN A 170 -16.62 -9.30 5.49
CA ASN A 170 -17.69 -8.88 4.60
C ASN A 170 -18.96 -9.68 4.84
N SER A 171 -19.63 -9.42 5.96
CA SER A 171 -21.00 -9.89 6.17
C SER A 171 -22.01 -9.06 5.41
N ASP A 172 -21.63 -7.90 4.93
CA ASP A 172 -22.47 -7.10 4.07
C ASP A 172 -22.50 -7.74 2.69
N ASN A 173 -23.24 -8.87 2.61
CA ASN A 173 -23.78 -9.38 1.37
C ASN A 173 -23.10 -8.81 0.14
N ASN A 174 -22.01 -9.38 -0.34
CA ASN A 174 -21.52 -9.18 -1.73
C ASN A 174 -21.79 -7.85 -2.45
N SER A 175 -22.60 -7.00 -1.86
CA SER A 175 -23.11 -5.79 -2.45
C SER A 175 -22.22 -4.58 -2.20
N ALA A 176 -21.31 -4.62 -1.23
CA ALA A 176 -20.35 -3.52 -1.05
C ALA A 176 -19.26 -3.51 -2.14
N PHE A 177 -18.98 -4.66 -2.71
CA PHE A 177 -18.27 -4.82 -3.98
C PHE A 177 -19.22 -5.42 -4.99
N SER A 178 -20.37 -4.78 -5.18
CA SER A 178 -21.15 -5.08 -6.35
C SER A 178 -20.22 -4.95 -7.56
N SER A 179 -20.38 -5.84 -8.50
CA SER A 179 -19.77 -5.85 -9.81
C SER A 179 -19.67 -4.48 -10.52
N ASN A 180 -20.22 -3.45 -9.93
CA ASN A 180 -20.30 -2.10 -10.45
C ASN A 180 -19.19 -1.16 -9.96
N ALA A 181 -18.49 -1.48 -8.87
CA ALA A 181 -17.49 -0.58 -8.28
C ALA A 181 -16.28 -0.32 -9.20
N LEU A 182 -16.04 -1.17 -10.21
CA LEU A 182 -15.04 -0.94 -11.25
C LEU A 182 -15.64 -1.30 -12.62
N ASP A 183 -16.71 -0.58 -12.97
CA ASP A 183 -17.23 -0.65 -14.33
C ASP A 183 -16.32 0.13 -15.28
N MET A 184 -15.38 -0.60 -15.89
CA MET A 184 -14.43 0.00 -16.83
C MET A 184 -15.10 0.53 -18.10
N ASP A 185 -16.33 0.09 -18.42
CA ASP A 185 -17.09 0.65 -19.55
C ASP A 185 -17.57 2.08 -19.26
N ALA A 186 -17.80 2.40 -17.98
CA ALA A 186 -18.15 3.75 -17.53
C ALA A 186 -16.93 4.62 -17.24
N ALA A 187 -15.71 4.07 -17.29
CA ALA A 187 -14.49 4.80 -16.96
C ALA A 187 -14.18 5.89 -18.00
N VAL A 188 -13.83 7.06 -17.53
CA VAL A 188 -13.41 8.21 -18.33
C VAL A 188 -11.97 8.57 -17.99
N LEU A 189 -11.13 8.69 -19.01
CA LEU A 189 -9.76 9.15 -18.82
C LEU A 189 -9.77 10.67 -18.54
N ASP A 190 -9.15 11.07 -17.45
CA ASP A 190 -8.94 12.49 -17.16
C ASP A 190 -8.13 13.18 -18.27
N PRO A 191 -8.40 14.46 -18.58
CA PRO A 191 -7.66 15.19 -19.62
C PRO A 191 -6.14 15.22 -19.41
N SER A 192 -5.64 15.08 -18.16
CA SER A 192 -4.20 14.94 -17.89
C SER A 192 -3.61 13.62 -18.37
N GLY A 193 -4.46 12.61 -18.62
CA GLY A 193 -4.04 11.26 -18.99
C GLY A 193 -3.39 10.47 -17.86
N THR A 194 -3.63 10.83 -16.60
CA THR A 194 -2.90 10.25 -15.46
C THR A 194 -3.77 9.46 -14.49
N PHE A 195 -5.10 9.58 -14.58
CA PHE A 195 -6.06 8.79 -13.81
C PHE A 195 -7.37 8.62 -14.57
N LEU A 196 -8.20 7.69 -14.12
CA LEU A 196 -9.57 7.49 -14.61
C LEU A 196 -10.55 7.95 -13.54
N THR A 197 -11.72 8.40 -13.97
CA THR A 197 -12.89 8.60 -13.12
C THR A 197 -13.95 7.59 -13.47
N ILE A 198 -14.55 6.96 -12.48
CA ILE A 198 -15.69 6.05 -12.63
C ILE A 198 -16.83 6.63 -11.79
N PRO A 199 -18.03 6.85 -12.36
CA PRO A 199 -19.17 7.29 -11.55
C PRO A 199 -19.46 6.30 -10.42
N ASP A 200 -19.60 6.78 -9.19
CA ASP A 200 -20.02 5.95 -8.07
C ASP A 200 -21.44 5.41 -8.34
N PRO A 201 -21.63 4.10 -8.38
CA PRO A 201 -22.93 3.51 -8.69
C PRO A 201 -23.94 3.62 -7.55
N SER A 202 -23.57 4.20 -6.41
CA SER A 202 -24.46 4.33 -5.25
C SER A 202 -25.73 5.11 -5.61
N PRO A 203 -26.92 4.55 -5.37
CA PRO A 203 -28.18 5.22 -5.74
C PRO A 203 -28.31 6.60 -5.07
N GLY A 204 -28.46 7.63 -5.88
CA GLY A 204 -28.64 9.01 -5.43
C GLY A 204 -27.38 9.88 -5.44
N ASN A 205 -26.24 9.34 -5.83
CA ASN A 205 -24.94 10.03 -5.76
C ASN A 205 -24.31 10.23 -7.16
N SER A 206 -25.03 10.88 -8.05
CA SER A 206 -24.54 11.15 -9.43
C SER A 206 -23.37 12.13 -9.52
N THR A 207 -22.83 12.59 -8.40
CA THR A 207 -21.73 13.56 -8.33
C THR A 207 -20.47 13.03 -7.68
N THR A 208 -20.47 11.81 -7.16
CA THR A 208 -19.27 11.18 -6.60
C THR A 208 -18.64 10.26 -7.64
N TYR A 209 -17.31 10.21 -7.63
CA TYR A 209 -16.52 9.40 -8.54
C TYR A 209 -15.52 8.59 -7.74
N ASP A 210 -15.29 7.37 -8.19
CA ASP A 210 -14.08 6.63 -7.84
C ASP A 210 -12.94 7.11 -8.76
N TYR A 211 -11.76 7.32 -8.20
CA TYR A 211 -10.58 7.69 -8.95
C TYR A 211 -9.65 6.48 -9.07
N VAL A 212 -9.33 6.08 -10.31
CA VAL A 212 -8.51 4.90 -10.59
C VAL A 212 -7.18 5.34 -11.19
N PHE A 213 -6.09 4.92 -10.60
CA PHE A 213 -4.74 5.25 -11.04
C PHE A 213 -3.76 4.12 -10.72
N GLY A 214 -2.56 4.19 -11.29
CA GLY A 214 -1.58 3.15 -11.08
C GLY A 214 -0.30 3.38 -11.86
N THR A 215 0.61 2.41 -11.78
CA THR A 215 1.88 2.44 -12.49
C THR A 215 1.97 1.33 -13.52
N ALA A 216 2.82 1.52 -14.51
CA ALA A 216 3.21 0.46 -15.45
C ALA A 216 3.84 -0.76 -14.73
N ASN A 217 4.34 -0.56 -13.52
CA ASN A 217 4.92 -1.60 -12.67
C ASN A 217 3.89 -2.47 -11.97
N GLY A 218 2.59 -2.18 -12.16
CA GLY A 218 1.50 -3.02 -11.70
C GLY A 218 0.99 -2.72 -10.30
N ILE A 219 1.20 -1.51 -9.76
CA ILE A 219 0.43 -0.98 -8.65
C ILE A 219 -0.87 -0.41 -9.22
N PHE A 220 -1.97 -0.81 -8.60
CA PHE A 220 -3.32 -0.36 -8.90
C PHE A 220 -3.89 0.29 -7.64
N ALA A 221 -4.49 1.45 -7.80
CA ALA A 221 -5.12 2.16 -6.71
C ALA A 221 -6.48 2.68 -7.13
N VAL A 222 -7.44 2.58 -6.22
CA VAL A 222 -8.76 3.19 -6.35
C VAL A 222 -9.02 4.00 -5.10
N ASP A 223 -9.30 5.27 -5.29
CA ASP A 223 -9.90 6.10 -4.26
C ASP A 223 -11.41 5.95 -4.35
N THR A 224 -12.02 5.57 -3.25
CA THR A 224 -13.48 5.46 -3.12
C THR A 224 -13.97 6.47 -2.08
N PRO A 225 -15.25 6.87 -2.07
CA PRO A 225 -15.76 7.83 -1.09
C PRO A 225 -15.52 7.45 0.37
N ASN A 226 -15.24 6.18 0.65
CA ASN A 226 -15.14 5.65 2.01
C ASN A 226 -13.77 5.04 2.34
N GLY A 227 -12.81 5.11 1.44
CA GLY A 227 -11.49 4.54 1.68
C GLY A 227 -10.66 4.33 0.41
N ALA A 228 -9.62 3.54 0.54
CA ALA A 228 -8.66 3.23 -0.52
C ALA A 228 -8.66 1.74 -0.84
N ILE A 229 -8.60 1.39 -2.11
CA ILE A 229 -8.27 0.05 -2.57
C ILE A 229 -6.87 0.11 -3.17
N LEU A 230 -5.98 -0.71 -2.67
CA LEU A 230 -4.63 -0.86 -3.21
C LEU A 230 -4.44 -2.27 -3.71
N GLY A 231 -4.01 -2.43 -4.94
CA GLY A 231 -3.75 -3.71 -5.57
C GLY A 231 -2.32 -3.83 -6.05
N LEU A 232 -1.72 -4.97 -5.82
CA LEU A 232 -0.45 -5.36 -6.42
C LEU A 232 -0.72 -6.46 -7.45
N LYS A 233 -0.13 -6.32 -8.62
CA LYS A 233 -0.30 -7.29 -9.71
C LYS A 233 0.03 -8.70 -9.22
N LYS A 234 -0.80 -9.67 -9.57
CA LYS A 234 -0.57 -11.07 -9.19
C LYS A 234 0.78 -11.55 -9.72
N ALA A 235 1.51 -12.26 -8.88
CA ALA A 235 2.75 -12.90 -9.27
C ALA A 235 2.49 -14.06 -10.26
N ALA A 236 3.50 -14.42 -11.03
CA ALA A 236 3.41 -15.58 -11.93
C ALA A 236 3.36 -16.91 -11.17
N SER A 237 3.76 -16.95 -9.93
CA SER A 237 3.89 -18.15 -9.08
C SER A 237 3.29 -17.88 -7.69
N ALA A 238 2.78 -18.94 -7.06
CA ALA A 238 2.32 -18.89 -5.68
C ALA A 238 3.47 -18.80 -4.67
N ASN A 239 4.70 -19.20 -5.06
CA ASN A 239 5.85 -19.15 -4.17
C ASN A 239 6.32 -17.71 -3.95
N PHE A 240 6.86 -17.45 -2.75
CA PHE A 240 7.49 -16.17 -2.46
C PHE A 240 8.67 -15.91 -3.39
N ASP A 241 8.65 -14.77 -4.06
CA ASP A 241 9.76 -14.35 -4.92
C ASP A 241 10.87 -13.75 -4.06
N ALA A 242 12.04 -14.40 -4.10
CA ALA A 242 13.22 -13.95 -3.36
C ALA A 242 13.67 -12.53 -3.71
N SER A 243 13.29 -11.99 -4.87
CA SER A 243 13.54 -10.58 -5.23
C SER A 243 12.74 -9.61 -4.36
N SER A 244 11.65 -10.07 -3.75
CA SER A 244 10.86 -9.33 -2.78
C SER A 244 11.44 -9.39 -1.36
N ALA A 245 12.49 -10.19 -1.11
CA ALA A 245 13.18 -10.17 0.17
C ALA A 245 13.85 -8.82 0.43
N GLY A 246 13.94 -8.43 1.69
CA GLY A 246 14.56 -7.16 2.10
C GLY A 246 13.91 -6.57 3.34
N THR A 247 14.29 -5.33 3.63
CA THR A 247 13.76 -4.58 4.77
C THR A 247 12.84 -3.49 4.25
N TYR A 248 11.59 -3.52 4.70
CA TYR A 248 10.56 -2.54 4.38
C TYR A 248 10.36 -1.58 5.55
N ASN A 249 10.43 -0.29 5.29
CA ASN A 249 9.98 0.74 6.20
C ASN A 249 8.48 0.90 6.02
N ALA A 250 7.71 0.61 7.04
CA ALA A 250 6.25 0.53 6.97
C ALA A 250 5.57 1.62 7.78
N ILE A 251 4.45 2.09 7.26
CA ILE A 251 3.47 2.89 8.00
C ILE A 251 2.19 2.08 8.07
N TYR A 252 1.57 2.08 9.24
CA TYR A 252 0.32 1.39 9.46
C TYR A 252 -0.68 2.24 10.24
N TYR A 253 -1.95 1.94 10.00
CA TYR A 253 -3.08 2.35 10.80
C TYR A 253 -3.58 1.14 11.59
N GLU A 254 -3.90 1.35 12.83
CA GLU A 254 -4.47 0.33 13.71
C GLU A 254 -5.72 0.88 14.40
N LYS A 255 -6.71 0.02 14.61
CA LYS A 255 -7.86 0.32 15.45
C LYS A 255 -8.05 -0.80 16.46
N THR A 256 -7.96 -0.44 17.73
CA THR A 256 -8.11 -1.38 18.84
C THR A 256 -9.52 -1.26 19.43
N ASN A 257 -10.04 -2.37 19.94
CA ASN A 257 -11.38 -2.47 20.52
C ASN A 257 -12.49 -1.97 19.57
N ALA A 258 -12.35 -2.21 18.28
CA ALA A 258 -13.39 -1.95 17.32
C ALA A 258 -14.60 -2.84 17.62
N ILE A 259 -15.78 -2.26 17.65
CA ILE A 259 -17.04 -3.00 17.85
C ILE A 259 -17.83 -2.86 16.55
N GLY A 260 -17.94 -3.98 15.82
CA GLY A 260 -18.75 -4.03 14.62
C GLY A 260 -20.25 -4.09 14.99
N THR A 261 -20.99 -3.08 14.60
CA THR A 261 -22.45 -3.04 14.81
C THR A 261 -23.25 -3.58 13.63
N GLY A 262 -22.63 -4.35 12.74
CA GLY A 262 -23.30 -4.89 11.54
C GLY A 262 -23.98 -3.79 10.71
N GLN A 263 -23.66 -3.65 9.44
CA GLN A 263 -24.20 -2.65 8.52
C GLN A 263 -23.65 -1.21 8.61
N GLY A 264 -22.32 -1.06 8.49
CA GLY A 264 -21.74 0.23 8.06
C GLY A 264 -21.88 1.41 9.03
N ASN A 265 -22.39 1.21 10.21
CA ASN A 265 -22.55 2.26 11.20
C ASN A 265 -21.33 2.30 12.13
N GLY A 266 -20.56 3.32 11.97
CA GLY A 266 -19.51 3.85 12.82
C GLY A 266 -18.92 2.89 13.84
N GLU A 267 -17.79 2.26 13.51
CA GLU A 267 -17.08 1.45 14.49
C GLU A 267 -16.56 2.35 15.61
N SER A 268 -16.97 2.05 16.81
CA SER A 268 -16.25 2.51 17.99
C SER A 268 -14.86 1.87 18.02
N GLY A 269 -13.95 2.40 18.78
CA GLY A 269 -12.59 1.89 18.94
C GLY A 269 -11.59 3.03 18.98
N THR A 270 -10.37 2.70 19.36
CA THR A 270 -9.29 3.70 19.46
C THR A 270 -8.39 3.59 18.24
N PRO A 271 -8.39 4.61 17.34
CA PRO A 271 -7.48 4.64 16.22
C PRO A 271 -6.07 5.03 16.66
N SER A 272 -5.07 4.43 16.04
CA SER A 272 -3.67 4.85 16.15
C SER A 272 -2.95 4.66 14.83
N GLN A 273 -1.81 5.32 14.68
CA GLN A 273 -0.90 5.16 13.56
C GLN A 273 0.50 4.89 14.11
N GLY A 274 1.27 4.12 13.37
CA GLY A 274 2.63 3.82 13.75
C GLY A 274 3.53 3.59 12.54
N SER A 275 4.80 3.46 12.83
CA SER A 275 5.81 2.98 11.88
C SER A 275 6.46 1.71 12.41
N ALA A 276 6.85 0.84 11.49
CA ALA A 276 7.52 -0.40 11.78
C ALA A 276 8.57 -0.70 10.71
N THR A 277 9.51 -1.56 11.05
CA THR A 277 10.42 -2.17 10.08
C THR A 277 10.03 -3.62 9.91
N ILE A 278 9.82 -4.05 8.67
CA ILE A 278 9.45 -5.43 8.34
C ILE A 278 10.58 -6.03 7.51
N ALA A 279 11.35 -6.93 8.11
CA ALA A 279 12.40 -7.67 7.42
C ALA A 279 11.85 -9.00 6.91
N VAL A 280 12.06 -9.28 5.62
CA VAL A 280 11.64 -10.53 4.97
C VAL A 280 12.85 -11.18 4.34
N THR A 281 13.17 -12.41 4.73
CA THR A 281 14.27 -13.18 4.14
C THR A 281 13.86 -13.79 2.81
N SER A 282 14.83 -14.25 2.01
CA SER A 282 14.57 -14.98 0.77
C SER A 282 13.79 -16.29 0.96
N GLY A 283 13.80 -16.84 2.17
CA GLY A 283 13.01 -18.01 2.54
C GLY A 283 11.62 -17.65 3.12
N GLY A 284 11.20 -16.38 3.08
CA GLY A 284 9.89 -15.95 3.56
C GLY A 284 9.77 -15.85 5.09
N GLN A 285 10.88 -15.83 5.84
CA GLN A 285 10.83 -15.52 7.27
C GLN A 285 10.61 -14.02 7.45
N VAL A 286 9.66 -13.66 8.29
CA VAL A 286 9.27 -12.28 8.57
C VAL A 286 9.66 -11.92 10.00
N THR A 287 10.26 -10.76 10.16
CA THR A 287 10.50 -10.13 11.48
C THR A 287 9.94 -8.72 11.43
N VAL A 288 9.03 -8.40 12.33
CA VAL A 288 8.47 -7.06 12.51
C VAL A 288 9.10 -6.42 13.73
N SER A 289 9.63 -5.22 13.57
CA SER A 289 10.23 -4.45 14.65
C SER A 289 9.58 -3.08 14.78
N ASP A 290 9.49 -2.56 16.00
CA ASP A 290 9.04 -1.19 16.26
C ASP A 290 10.08 -0.14 15.80
N ALA A 291 9.74 1.14 15.95
CA ALA A 291 10.63 2.26 15.62
C ALA A 291 11.92 2.29 16.47
N SER A 292 11.95 1.60 17.60
CA SER A 292 13.12 1.46 18.49
C SER A 292 13.97 0.24 18.13
N GLY A 293 13.55 -0.57 17.16
CA GLY A 293 14.23 -1.80 16.74
C GLY A 293 13.90 -3.03 17.58
N ASN A 294 12.95 -2.94 18.51
CA ASN A 294 12.52 -4.11 19.29
C ASN A 294 11.65 -5.02 18.42
N THR A 295 11.91 -6.31 18.44
CA THR A 295 11.09 -7.29 17.73
C THR A 295 9.70 -7.36 18.35
N MET A 296 8.69 -7.02 17.55
CA MET A 296 7.28 -7.10 17.92
C MET A 296 6.68 -8.46 17.57
N ALA A 297 7.07 -9.01 16.41
CA ALA A 297 6.55 -10.27 15.91
C ALA A 297 7.53 -10.97 14.96
N THR A 298 7.40 -12.29 14.87
CA THR A 298 8.07 -13.11 13.85
C THR A 298 7.07 -14.09 13.24
N GLY A 299 7.30 -14.47 11.99
CA GLY A 299 6.44 -15.42 11.30
C GLY A 299 7.08 -15.97 10.05
N THR A 300 6.37 -16.85 9.35
CA THR A 300 6.78 -17.40 8.06
C THR A 300 5.66 -17.20 7.07
N LEU A 301 5.98 -16.67 5.91
CA LEU A 301 5.02 -16.47 4.82
C LEU A 301 4.51 -17.81 4.33
N THR A 302 3.20 -17.97 4.31
CA THR A 302 2.51 -19.11 3.71
C THR A 302 1.68 -18.61 2.54
N PRO A 303 1.86 -19.16 1.33
CA PRO A 303 1.07 -18.76 0.17
C PRO A 303 -0.43 -18.96 0.40
N VAL A 304 -1.23 -18.00 -0.03
CA VAL A 304 -2.68 -18.17 -0.14
C VAL A 304 -2.97 -18.84 -1.48
N ALA A 305 -3.35 -20.11 -1.41
CA ALA A 305 -3.53 -20.91 -2.63
C ALA A 305 -4.72 -20.43 -3.48
N ASN A 306 -5.84 -20.14 -2.81
CA ASN A 306 -7.06 -19.65 -3.44
C ASN A 306 -7.80 -18.73 -2.47
N VAL A 307 -8.56 -17.79 -2.98
CA VAL A 307 -9.56 -17.09 -2.19
C VAL A 307 -10.68 -18.07 -1.90
N SER A 308 -10.79 -18.53 -0.67
CA SER A 308 -11.94 -19.34 -0.28
C SER A 308 -13.12 -18.43 -0.01
N TYR A 309 -14.11 -18.52 -0.84
CA TYR A 309 -15.36 -17.82 -0.70
C TYR A 309 -16.15 -18.39 0.48
N LEU A 310 -16.42 -17.58 1.51
CA LEU A 310 -17.20 -18.03 2.67
C LEU A 310 -18.72 -18.18 2.38
N TYR A 311 -19.18 -17.71 1.23
CA TYR A 311 -20.60 -17.66 0.88
C TYR A 311 -20.94 -18.36 -0.45
N GLY A 312 -20.62 -19.62 -0.57
CA GLY A 312 -21.54 -20.58 -1.17
C GLY A 312 -21.81 -20.58 -2.67
N SER A 313 -20.90 -20.21 -3.56
CA SER A 313 -20.99 -20.61 -4.98
C SER A 313 -19.80 -21.45 -5.36
N PRO A 314 -19.98 -22.76 -5.57
CA PRO A 314 -18.88 -23.69 -5.82
C PRO A 314 -18.15 -23.50 -7.16
N GLY A 315 -18.62 -22.60 -8.03
CA GLY A 315 -18.11 -22.46 -9.40
C GLY A 315 -17.00 -21.40 -9.60
N GLU A 316 -16.78 -20.50 -8.62
CA GLU A 316 -15.85 -19.36 -8.78
C GLU A 316 -14.61 -19.47 -7.88
N LEU A 317 -14.41 -20.62 -7.27
CA LEU A 317 -13.49 -20.87 -6.16
C LEU A 317 -12.01 -21.06 -6.57
N ASN A 318 -11.64 -20.89 -7.80
CA ASN A 318 -10.33 -21.30 -8.30
C ASN A 318 -9.47 -20.16 -8.84
N ASP A 319 -9.65 -18.94 -8.34
CA ASP A 319 -8.73 -17.88 -8.74
C ASP A 319 -7.47 -17.91 -7.86
N PRO A 320 -6.31 -18.29 -8.41
CA PRO A 320 -5.08 -18.35 -7.64
C PRO A 320 -4.66 -16.95 -7.19
N CYS A 321 -4.40 -16.81 -5.89
CA CYS A 321 -3.93 -15.55 -5.29
C CYS A 321 -2.41 -15.45 -5.30
N ASN A 322 -1.77 -15.79 -6.42
CA ASN A 322 -0.32 -15.75 -6.55
C ASN A 322 0.24 -14.40 -6.12
N GLY A 323 1.19 -14.41 -5.17
CA GLY A 323 1.78 -13.21 -4.60
C GLY A 323 1.05 -12.67 -3.35
N LEU A 324 -0.03 -13.33 -2.90
CA LEU A 324 -0.65 -13.11 -1.60
C LEU A 324 -0.21 -14.18 -0.62
N PHE A 325 0.17 -13.77 0.57
CA PHE A 325 0.68 -14.61 1.64
C PHE A 325 -0.02 -14.32 2.95
N THR A 326 0.04 -15.29 3.87
CA THR A 326 -0.33 -15.10 5.26
C THR A 326 0.82 -15.47 6.17
N PHE A 327 0.87 -14.84 7.34
CA PHE A 327 1.69 -15.28 8.46
C PHE A 327 0.96 -14.98 9.78
N GLN A 328 1.32 -15.72 10.82
CA GLN A 328 0.73 -15.53 12.14
C GLN A 328 1.64 -14.64 12.98
N VAL A 329 1.06 -13.68 13.67
CA VAL A 329 1.73 -12.90 14.70
C VAL A 329 1.06 -13.17 16.05
N SER A 330 1.88 -13.22 17.10
CA SER A 330 1.39 -13.30 18.46
C SER A 330 1.49 -11.93 19.11
N SER A 331 0.37 -11.35 19.50
CA SER A 331 0.34 -10.10 20.24
C SER A 331 -0.47 -10.30 21.52
N ASN A 332 0.15 -10.03 22.68
CA ASN A 332 -0.50 -10.17 23.99
C ASN A 332 -1.19 -11.54 24.23
N GLY A 333 -0.59 -12.61 23.70
CA GLY A 333 -1.12 -13.97 23.82
C GLY A 333 -2.26 -14.32 22.84
N ALA A 334 -2.69 -13.39 22.01
CA ALA A 334 -3.63 -13.63 20.93
C ALA A 334 -2.88 -13.88 19.62
N GLN A 335 -3.30 -14.89 18.87
CA GLN A 335 -2.80 -15.14 17.50
C GLN A 335 -3.61 -14.29 16.53
N GLN A 336 -2.91 -13.54 15.68
CA GLN A 336 -3.52 -12.73 14.67
C GLN A 336 -2.95 -13.10 13.30
N GLN A 337 -3.83 -13.34 12.33
CA GLN A 337 -3.42 -13.63 10.97
C GLN A 337 -3.16 -12.32 10.22
N VAL A 338 -2.00 -12.21 9.61
CA VAL A 338 -1.62 -11.09 8.76
C VAL A 338 -1.59 -11.55 7.32
N PHE A 339 -2.21 -10.76 6.45
CA PHE A 339 -2.09 -10.90 5.01
C PHE A 339 -1.01 -9.97 4.50
N ALA A 340 -0.22 -10.42 3.53
CA ALA A 340 0.83 -9.65 2.90
C ALA A 340 0.87 -9.90 1.40
N ALA A 341 0.95 -8.85 0.62
CA ALA A 341 1.20 -8.91 -0.82
C ALA A 341 2.48 -8.13 -1.13
N PHE A 342 3.27 -8.62 -2.09
CA PHE A 342 4.56 -8.04 -2.43
C PHE A 342 4.65 -7.77 -3.92
N MET A 343 5.26 -6.64 -4.27
CA MET A 343 5.61 -6.31 -5.64
C MET A 343 6.79 -5.33 -5.69
N GLY A 344 7.91 -5.79 -6.22
CA GLY A 344 9.11 -4.95 -6.33
C GLY A 344 9.57 -4.42 -4.97
N GLN A 345 9.44 -3.12 -4.79
CA GLN A 345 9.84 -2.41 -3.57
C GLN A 345 8.67 -2.06 -2.65
N ALA A 346 7.46 -2.54 -2.97
CA ALA A 346 6.25 -2.29 -2.20
C ALA A 346 5.71 -3.57 -1.56
N MET A 347 5.17 -3.42 -0.37
CA MET A 347 4.46 -4.44 0.39
C MET A 347 3.15 -3.84 0.90
N LEU A 348 2.04 -4.51 0.68
CA LEU A 348 0.78 -4.24 1.36
C LEU A 348 0.60 -5.28 2.46
N PHE A 349 0.08 -4.87 3.60
CA PHE A 349 -0.24 -5.81 4.66
C PHE A 349 -1.48 -5.36 5.42
N SER A 350 -2.22 -6.35 5.90
CA SER A 350 -3.38 -6.11 6.75
C SER A 350 -3.63 -7.28 7.67
N SER A 351 -4.29 -7.03 8.76
CA SER A 351 -4.72 -8.05 9.69
C SER A 351 -6.08 -7.71 10.24
N PHE A 352 -6.87 -8.75 10.42
CA PHE A 352 -8.12 -8.66 11.15
C PHE A 352 -8.24 -9.88 12.06
N SER A 353 -8.94 -9.71 13.16
CA SER A 353 -9.19 -10.82 14.08
C SER A 353 -10.18 -11.79 13.43
N ALA A 354 -9.68 -12.91 12.93
CA ALA A 354 -10.47 -13.92 12.22
C ALA A 354 -11.51 -14.65 13.12
N ASN A 355 -11.52 -14.39 14.41
CA ASN A 355 -12.25 -15.20 15.37
C ASN A 355 -13.60 -14.63 15.80
N LEU A 356 -14.02 -13.49 15.27
CA LEU A 356 -15.34 -12.95 15.61
C LEU A 356 -16.29 -13.14 14.44
N PRO A 357 -17.31 -13.97 14.59
CA PRO A 357 -18.43 -13.96 13.66
C PRO A 357 -19.00 -12.54 13.64
N TRP A 358 -19.13 -12.01 12.46
CA TRP A 358 -19.81 -10.75 12.23
C TRP A 358 -21.15 -10.73 12.98
N GLY A 359 -21.41 -9.63 13.70
CA GLY A 359 -22.63 -9.51 14.50
C GLY A 359 -22.58 -10.12 15.90
N SER A 360 -21.47 -10.70 16.35
CA SER A 360 -21.36 -11.29 17.70
C SER A 360 -21.24 -10.28 18.84
N GLY A 361 -21.14 -8.97 18.55
CA GLY A 361 -21.00 -7.92 19.57
C GLY A 361 -19.65 -7.90 20.30
N GLY A 362 -18.67 -8.69 19.84
CA GLY A 362 -17.32 -8.68 20.40
C GLY A 362 -16.48 -7.54 19.86
N SER A 363 -15.48 -7.10 20.65
CA SER A 363 -14.47 -6.17 20.17
C SER A 363 -13.35 -6.91 19.43
N TYR A 364 -12.79 -6.30 18.41
CA TYR A 364 -11.67 -6.83 17.63
C TYR A 364 -10.63 -5.73 17.34
N ASN A 365 -9.44 -6.17 17.01
CA ASN A 365 -8.39 -5.27 16.57
C ASN A 365 -8.11 -5.54 15.09
N TYR A 366 -7.87 -4.49 14.33
CA TYR A 366 -7.39 -4.62 12.97
C TYR A 366 -6.32 -3.58 12.67
N PHE A 367 -5.47 -3.90 11.75
CA PHE A 367 -4.50 -2.97 11.20
C PHE A 367 -4.30 -3.20 9.71
N TYR A 368 -3.82 -2.18 9.04
CA TYR A 368 -3.40 -2.23 7.66
C TYR A 368 -2.26 -1.26 7.42
N GLY A 369 -1.46 -1.51 6.40
CA GLY A 369 -0.34 -0.64 6.12
C GLY A 369 0.36 -0.92 4.80
N VAL A 370 1.32 -0.06 4.53
CA VAL A 370 2.19 -0.12 3.36
C VAL A 370 3.63 -0.06 3.82
N GLY A 371 4.44 -0.97 3.32
CA GLY A 371 5.89 -1.01 3.53
C GLY A 371 6.64 -0.75 2.24
N LEU A 372 7.72 0.03 2.31
CA LEU A 372 8.57 0.40 1.19
C LEU A 372 10.04 0.07 1.51
N LYS A 373 10.80 -0.55 0.55
CA LYS A 373 12.20 -0.91 0.72
C LYS A 373 13.12 -0.14 -0.23
#